data_30e8a1a273dcc36d22b305943f36072b
#
_entry.id   30e8a1a273dcc36d22b305943f36072b
#
_cell.length_a   1.000
_cell.length_b   1.000
_cell.length_c   1.000
_cell.angle_alpha   90.00
_cell.angle_beta   90.00
_cell.angle_gamma   90.00
#
_symmetry.space_group_name_H-M   'P 1'
#
loop_
_entity.id
_entity.type
_entity.pdbx_description
1 polymer ?
#
loop_
_entity_poly.entity_id
_entity_poly.type
_entity_poly.pdbx_seq_one_letter_code
_entity_poly.pdbx_strand_id
1 'polypeptide(L)'
;MRSYRHPKSRKDDPLERNTGREDSYPIWQVGRATSAAPLYFESVRLEEDDERFELIDGGFGANNPSEEAYRSVKQLHNKYPKAVSVFVSIGTGKNLERGRNPSKGYRLYLKYVNAAAKWATDSEKTHETVLDMTHGNAEYFRLNVEHGIGKMKLDAWKGRRGIETLDLLRAKTDGYLLTEQARREIAESARHLVLVRRLRSGVADLEELDHWERYCHGVEYACSFDDCEDSGRRYTRQDLHRHLKETHSCGDRNDIHTKLESGKRFPLHDFAVR
;
A
#
# COMPACT_ATOMS: atom_id res chain seq x y z
N MET A 1 -10.25 12.30 -9.17
CA MET A 1 -10.91 11.18 -9.87
C MET A 1 -11.04 9.99 -8.93
N ARG A 2 -12.17 9.33 -8.89
CA ARG A 2 -12.42 8.14 -8.06
C ARG A 2 -13.46 7.24 -8.70
N SER A 3 -13.39 5.95 -8.41
CA SER A 3 -14.28 4.91 -8.93
C SER A 3 -15.49 4.61 -8.03
N TYR A 4 -15.74 5.42 -7.03
CA TYR A 4 -16.83 5.23 -6.05
C TYR A 4 -17.53 6.56 -5.75
N ARG A 5 -18.82 6.48 -5.42
CA ARG A 5 -19.62 7.63 -5.03
C ARG A 5 -19.24 8.11 -3.62
N HIS A 6 -18.95 9.39 -3.48
CA HIS A 6 -18.72 10.00 -2.16
C HIS A 6 -20.05 10.19 -1.42
N PRO A 7 -20.08 9.96 -0.10
CA PRO A 7 -21.32 10.12 0.69
C PRO A 7 -21.86 11.56 0.74
N LYS A 8 -20.96 12.56 0.57
CA LYS A 8 -21.35 13.97 0.50
C LYS A 8 -21.43 14.45 -0.94
N SER A 9 -22.41 15.28 -1.24
CA SER A 9 -22.55 16.00 -2.51
C SER A 9 -21.70 17.26 -2.49
N ARG A 10 -21.20 17.70 -3.66
CA ARG A 10 -20.59 19.05 -3.82
C ARG A 10 -21.52 20.18 -3.39
N LYS A 11 -22.85 19.97 -3.49
CA LYS A 11 -23.85 20.95 -3.06
C LYS A 11 -23.92 21.08 -1.55
N ASP A 12 -23.62 19.99 -0.82
CA ASP A 12 -23.69 19.96 0.64
C ASP A 12 -22.42 20.55 1.28
N ASP A 13 -21.28 20.41 0.64
CA ASP A 13 -20.01 20.96 1.09
C ASP A 13 -19.08 21.25 -0.10
N PRO A 14 -19.19 22.48 -0.68
CA PRO A 14 -18.37 22.87 -1.84
C PRO A 14 -16.88 23.03 -1.52
N LEU A 15 -16.52 23.14 -0.24
CA LEU A 15 -15.12 23.26 0.21
C LEU A 15 -14.45 21.90 0.43
N GLU A 16 -15.24 20.83 0.51
CA GLU A 16 -14.68 19.49 0.71
C GLU A 16 -14.13 18.94 -0.60
N ARG A 17 -12.90 18.43 -0.52
CA ARG A 17 -12.23 17.82 -1.67
C ARG A 17 -12.91 16.49 -2.04
N ASN A 18 -12.93 16.18 -3.33
CA ASN A 18 -13.37 14.89 -3.85
C ASN A 18 -14.82 14.50 -3.52
N THR A 19 -15.73 15.46 -3.37
CA THR A 19 -17.17 15.19 -3.23
C THR A 19 -17.84 14.93 -4.58
N GLY A 20 -19.00 14.27 -4.58
CA GLY A 20 -19.83 14.09 -5.77
C GLY A 20 -19.92 12.63 -6.25
N ARG A 21 -20.25 12.47 -7.51
CA ARG A 21 -20.39 11.18 -8.16
C ARG A 21 -19.05 10.48 -8.39
N GLU A 22 -19.11 9.19 -8.68
CA GLU A 22 -18.00 8.45 -9.26
C GLU A 22 -17.68 8.96 -10.67
N ASP A 23 -16.39 9.04 -10.99
CA ASP A 23 -15.93 9.43 -12.31
C ASP A 23 -15.93 8.21 -13.25
N SER A 24 -16.49 8.35 -14.45
CA SER A 24 -16.60 7.28 -15.46
C SER A 24 -15.50 7.34 -16.53
N TYR A 25 -14.38 7.96 -16.23
CA TYR A 25 -13.28 8.08 -17.19
C TYR A 25 -12.55 6.76 -17.44
N PRO A 26 -12.12 6.50 -18.69
CA PRO A 26 -11.26 5.36 -18.99
C PRO A 26 -9.96 5.38 -18.19
N ILE A 27 -9.46 4.20 -17.78
CA ILE A 27 -8.24 4.06 -16.96
C ILE A 27 -7.04 4.79 -17.58
N TRP A 28 -6.89 4.80 -18.90
CA TRP A 28 -5.80 5.49 -19.57
C TRP A 28 -5.86 7.02 -19.39
N GLN A 29 -7.07 7.62 -19.38
CA GLN A 29 -7.25 9.04 -19.10
C GLN A 29 -6.89 9.37 -17.65
N VAL A 30 -7.34 8.54 -16.71
CA VAL A 30 -6.97 8.66 -15.29
C VAL A 30 -5.45 8.56 -15.14
N GLY A 31 -4.83 7.54 -15.75
CA GLY A 31 -3.37 7.37 -15.72
C GLY A 31 -2.64 8.59 -16.32
N ARG A 32 -3.12 9.12 -17.46
CA ARG A 32 -2.55 10.30 -18.09
C ARG A 32 -2.69 11.57 -17.24
N ALA A 33 -3.84 11.75 -16.58
CA ALA A 33 -4.10 12.89 -15.72
C ALA A 33 -3.26 12.84 -14.44
N THR A 34 -3.19 11.70 -13.77
CA THR A 34 -2.42 11.53 -12.53
C THR A 34 -0.91 11.61 -12.73
N SER A 35 -0.42 11.45 -13.96
CA SER A 35 0.99 11.57 -14.33
C SER A 35 1.35 12.86 -15.08
N ALA A 36 0.43 13.83 -15.16
CA ALA A 36 0.62 15.11 -15.84
C ALA A 36 1.47 16.07 -14.99
N ALA A 37 2.72 15.67 -14.68
CA ALA A 37 3.63 16.45 -13.85
C ALA A 37 3.98 17.78 -14.57
N PRO A 38 3.75 18.94 -13.92
CA PRO A 38 4.13 20.24 -14.48
C PRO A 38 5.61 20.25 -14.87
N LEU A 39 5.95 20.92 -15.96
CA LEU A 39 7.26 20.98 -16.60
C LEU A 39 7.69 19.70 -17.37
N TYR A 40 7.04 18.57 -17.18
CA TYR A 40 7.32 17.33 -17.90
C TYR A 40 6.22 16.99 -18.90
N PHE A 41 4.97 17.23 -18.53
CA PHE A 41 3.80 16.90 -19.36
C PHE A 41 2.78 18.02 -19.33
N GLU A 42 2.01 18.12 -20.41
CA GLU A 42 0.86 19.01 -20.49
C GLU A 42 -0.27 18.51 -19.56
N SER A 43 -1.02 19.45 -19.01
CA SER A 43 -2.25 19.17 -18.27
C SER A 43 -3.27 18.41 -19.13
N VAL A 44 -4.16 17.68 -18.47
CA VAL A 44 -5.24 16.96 -19.13
C VAL A 44 -6.54 17.74 -18.98
N ARG A 45 -7.19 18.04 -20.08
CA ARG A 45 -8.51 18.69 -20.08
C ARG A 45 -9.59 17.63 -20.20
N LEU A 46 -10.52 17.67 -19.28
CA LEU A 46 -11.72 16.83 -19.28
C LEU A 46 -12.95 17.70 -19.23
N GLU A 47 -14.03 17.24 -19.86
CA GLU A 47 -15.33 17.88 -19.84
C GLU A 47 -16.35 16.91 -19.24
N GLU A 48 -17.11 17.37 -18.25
CA GLU A 48 -18.18 16.61 -17.61
C GLU A 48 -19.33 17.56 -17.25
N ASP A 49 -20.54 17.23 -17.66
CA ASP A 49 -21.77 17.99 -17.37
C ASP A 49 -21.62 19.50 -17.61
N ASP A 50 -21.04 19.92 -18.76
CA ASP A 50 -20.74 21.31 -19.15
C ASP A 50 -19.66 22.01 -18.28
N GLU A 51 -19.05 21.30 -17.32
CA GLU A 51 -17.87 21.78 -16.59
C GLU A 51 -16.58 21.33 -17.28
N ARG A 52 -15.61 22.25 -17.36
CA ARG A 52 -14.26 21.95 -17.86
C ARG A 52 -13.28 21.86 -16.72
N PHE A 53 -12.60 20.73 -16.65
CA PHE A 53 -11.57 20.48 -15.64
C PHE A 53 -10.20 20.44 -16.33
N GLU A 54 -9.24 21.16 -15.77
CA GLU A 54 -7.85 21.03 -16.12
C GLU A 54 -7.10 20.30 -15.00
N LEU A 55 -6.60 19.12 -15.31
CA LEU A 55 -5.99 18.20 -14.35
C LEU A 55 -4.49 18.15 -14.53
N ILE A 56 -3.78 18.20 -13.43
CA ILE A 56 -2.33 18.03 -13.33
C ILE A 56 -2.02 16.85 -12.41
N ASP A 57 -0.77 16.42 -12.37
CA ASP A 57 -0.28 15.37 -11.48
C ASP A 57 -0.70 15.64 -10.02
N GLY A 58 -1.32 14.64 -9.40
CA GLY A 58 -1.69 14.69 -7.99
C GLY A 58 -0.51 14.87 -7.04
N GLY A 59 0.71 14.53 -7.48
CA GLY A 59 1.95 14.80 -6.75
C GLY A 59 2.18 16.29 -6.48
N PHE A 60 1.53 17.18 -7.25
CA PHE A 60 1.54 18.61 -6.97
C PHE A 60 0.44 18.97 -5.96
N GLY A 61 0.68 18.72 -4.70
CA GLY A 61 -0.23 18.99 -3.58
C GLY A 61 -0.60 17.77 -2.73
N ALA A 62 -0.52 16.56 -3.29
CA ALA A 62 -0.76 15.30 -2.59
C ALA A 62 0.29 14.24 -2.95
N ASN A 63 1.57 14.63 -2.95
CA ASN A 63 2.69 13.70 -3.21
C ASN A 63 2.71 12.50 -2.26
N ASN A 64 2.30 12.74 -1.02
CA ASN A 64 1.95 11.68 -0.08
C ASN A 64 0.41 11.63 0.04
N PRO A 65 -0.30 10.70 -0.60
CA PRO A 65 -1.75 10.66 -0.61
C PRO A 65 -2.37 10.10 0.67
N SER A 66 -1.57 9.87 1.72
CA SER A 66 -2.02 9.21 2.96
C SER A 66 -3.14 9.97 3.66
N GLU A 67 -3.08 11.30 3.69
CA GLU A 67 -4.14 12.12 4.30
C GLU A 67 -5.46 11.98 3.54
N GLU A 68 -5.42 12.10 2.21
CA GLU A 68 -6.59 11.95 1.36
C GLU A 68 -7.20 10.54 1.46
N ALA A 69 -6.34 9.51 1.47
CA ALA A 69 -6.78 8.13 1.63
C ALA A 69 -7.46 7.90 2.99
N TYR A 70 -6.85 8.37 4.08
CA TYR A 70 -7.41 8.22 5.43
C TYR A 70 -8.76 8.93 5.57
N ARG A 71 -8.84 10.21 5.12
CA ARG A 71 -10.08 10.99 5.12
C ARG A 71 -11.18 10.31 4.30
N SER A 72 -10.87 9.86 3.09
CA SER A 72 -11.82 9.17 2.22
C SER A 72 -12.40 7.91 2.86
N VAL A 73 -11.57 7.06 3.47
CA VAL A 73 -12.05 5.85 4.15
C VAL A 73 -12.92 6.21 5.37
N LYS A 74 -12.52 7.20 6.16
CA LYS A 74 -13.31 7.68 7.30
C LYS A 74 -14.67 8.21 6.88
N GLN A 75 -14.75 8.92 5.76
CA GLN A 75 -16.01 9.47 5.23
C GLN A 75 -16.91 8.39 4.65
N LEU A 76 -16.36 7.43 3.91
CA LEU A 76 -17.11 6.29 3.38
C LEU A 76 -17.70 5.41 4.49
N HIS A 77 -17.00 5.30 5.59
CA HIS A 77 -17.35 4.43 6.72
C HIS A 77 -17.65 5.23 8.00
N ASN A 78 -18.29 6.40 7.86
CA ASN A 78 -18.55 7.33 8.96
C ASN A 78 -19.34 6.74 10.13
N LYS A 79 -20.12 5.68 9.89
CA LYS A 79 -20.86 4.92 10.92
C LYS A 79 -19.96 4.06 11.80
N TYR A 80 -18.71 3.83 11.40
CA TYR A 80 -17.77 2.95 12.09
C TYR A 80 -16.55 3.76 12.57
N PRO A 81 -16.49 4.14 13.87
CA PRO A 81 -15.40 4.97 14.41
C PRO A 81 -14.00 4.39 14.15
N LYS A 82 -13.89 3.06 14.13
CA LYS A 82 -12.66 2.31 13.87
C LYS A 82 -12.63 1.67 12.47
N ALA A 83 -13.15 2.37 11.45
CA ALA A 83 -13.13 1.88 10.07
C ALA A 83 -11.70 1.58 9.56
N VAL A 84 -10.72 2.34 10.03
CA VAL A 84 -9.29 2.09 9.78
C VAL A 84 -8.67 1.61 11.08
N SER A 85 -8.24 0.36 11.13
CA SER A 85 -7.56 -0.21 12.30
C SER A 85 -6.04 -0.16 12.13
N VAL A 86 -5.56 -0.37 10.90
CA VAL A 86 -4.13 -0.32 10.54
C VAL A 86 -3.97 0.51 9.28
N PHE A 87 -2.99 1.39 9.30
CA PHE A 87 -2.68 2.24 8.16
C PHE A 87 -1.17 2.23 7.89
N VAL A 88 -0.76 1.67 6.76
CA VAL A 88 0.64 1.59 6.35
C VAL A 88 0.88 2.54 5.19
N SER A 89 1.82 3.46 5.36
CA SER A 89 2.24 4.42 4.34
C SER A 89 3.68 4.13 3.93
N ILE A 90 3.91 3.93 2.63
CA ILE A 90 5.22 3.61 2.08
C ILE A 90 5.72 4.79 1.26
N GLY A 91 6.88 5.33 1.63
CA GLY A 91 7.50 6.46 0.95
C GLY A 91 8.54 6.05 -0.08
N THR A 92 8.92 7.00 -0.91
CA THR A 92 9.93 6.86 -1.97
C THR A 92 11.29 7.48 -1.57
N GLY A 93 11.49 7.76 -0.29
CA GLY A 93 12.70 8.36 0.28
C GLY A 93 12.50 9.79 0.78
N LYS A 94 13.19 10.13 1.86
CA LYS A 94 13.16 11.49 2.43
C LYS A 94 14.10 12.43 1.68
N ASN A 95 13.64 13.65 1.43
CA ASN A 95 14.46 14.73 0.92
C ASN A 95 14.92 15.62 2.08
N LEU A 96 16.13 15.40 2.56
CA LEU A 96 16.71 16.14 3.70
C LEU A 96 17.34 17.48 3.30
N GLU A 97 17.13 18.01 2.10
CA GLU A 97 17.69 19.30 1.73
C GLU A 97 17.01 20.45 2.47
N ARG A 98 17.66 20.95 3.51
CA ARG A 98 17.42 22.29 4.04
C ARG A 98 17.86 23.33 3.01
N GLY A 99 16.99 24.30 2.76
CA GLY A 99 17.12 25.27 1.69
C GLY A 99 18.46 26.00 1.61
N ARG A 100 18.99 26.13 0.39
CA ARG A 100 20.08 27.04 0.04
C ARG A 100 19.55 28.47 -0.14
N ASN A 101 20.34 29.46 0.30
CA ASN A 101 20.01 30.88 0.25
C ASN A 101 19.62 31.43 -1.14
N PRO A 102 18.70 32.39 -1.23
CA PRO A 102 18.20 32.93 -2.48
C PRO A 102 19.17 33.83 -3.24
N SER A 103 19.17 33.72 -4.57
CA SER A 103 19.81 34.64 -5.50
C SER A 103 18.80 35.64 -6.07
N LYS A 104 19.23 36.87 -6.44
CA LYS A 104 18.39 38.01 -6.85
C LYS A 104 17.92 37.93 -8.33
N GLY A 105 16.75 38.50 -8.66
CA GLY A 105 16.25 38.70 -10.03
C GLY A 105 15.24 37.67 -10.53
N TYR A 106 15.11 37.44 -11.87
CA TYR A 106 14.25 36.46 -12.52
C TYR A 106 14.38 35.04 -11.93
N ARG A 107 15.58 34.72 -11.47
CA ARG A 107 15.85 33.53 -10.66
C ARG A 107 15.06 33.50 -9.35
N LEU A 108 14.64 34.66 -8.83
CA LEU A 108 13.81 34.74 -7.63
C LEU A 108 12.40 34.26 -7.89
N TYR A 109 11.78 34.64 -9.01
CA TYR A 109 10.45 34.15 -9.42
C TYR A 109 10.45 32.62 -9.60
N LEU A 110 11.41 32.09 -10.36
CA LEU A 110 11.57 30.64 -10.52
C LEU A 110 11.82 29.93 -9.17
N LYS A 111 12.46 30.59 -8.23
CA LYS A 111 12.63 30.04 -6.86
C LYS A 111 11.35 30.02 -6.05
N TYR A 112 10.50 31.06 -6.17
CA TYR A 112 9.20 31.05 -5.51
C TYR A 112 8.29 29.95 -6.10
N VAL A 113 8.28 29.77 -7.40
CA VAL A 113 7.54 28.70 -8.06
C VAL A 113 8.07 27.33 -7.63
N ASN A 114 9.39 27.15 -7.61
CA ASN A 114 10.02 25.91 -7.15
C ASN A 114 9.84 25.67 -5.63
N ALA A 115 9.84 26.74 -4.81
CA ALA A 115 9.59 26.64 -3.38
C ALA A 115 8.13 26.29 -3.09
N ALA A 116 7.19 26.88 -3.82
CA ALA A 116 5.77 26.57 -3.74
C ALA A 116 5.51 25.11 -4.19
N ALA A 117 6.13 24.67 -5.30
CA ALA A 117 6.06 23.29 -5.75
C ALA A 117 6.66 22.32 -4.69
N LYS A 118 7.79 22.67 -4.10
CA LYS A 118 8.42 21.88 -3.04
C LYS A 118 7.55 21.80 -1.79
N TRP A 119 6.92 22.90 -1.42
CA TRP A 119 6.00 22.94 -0.28
C TRP A 119 4.73 22.14 -0.53
N ALA A 120 4.20 22.23 -1.76
CA ALA A 120 3.05 21.45 -2.21
C ALA A 120 3.35 19.93 -2.32
N THR A 121 4.63 19.54 -2.36
CA THR A 121 5.06 18.13 -2.45
C THR A 121 5.72 17.62 -1.17
N ASP A 122 5.58 18.34 -0.04
CA ASP A 122 6.18 17.93 1.24
C ASP A 122 5.46 16.74 1.86
N SER A 123 6.02 15.56 1.63
CA SER A 123 5.47 14.29 2.11
C SER A 123 5.65 14.09 3.62
N GLU A 124 6.59 14.78 4.25
CA GLU A 124 6.83 14.65 5.69
C GLU A 124 5.80 15.45 6.50
N LYS A 125 5.39 16.62 6.00
CA LYS A 125 4.29 17.37 6.61
C LYS A 125 2.98 16.58 6.60
N THR A 126 2.68 15.91 5.47
CA THR A 126 1.52 15.02 5.39
C THR A 126 1.66 13.84 6.35
N HIS A 127 2.88 13.30 6.53
CA HIS A 127 3.14 12.24 7.50
C HIS A 127 2.79 12.70 8.94
N GLU A 128 3.26 13.88 9.36
CA GLU A 128 2.94 14.45 10.67
C GLU A 128 1.42 14.63 10.85
N THR A 129 0.75 15.20 9.85
CA THR A 129 -0.71 15.36 9.87
C THR A 129 -1.44 14.02 10.03
N VAL A 130 -1.03 12.99 9.30
CA VAL A 130 -1.64 11.66 9.38
C VAL A 130 -1.35 11.00 10.72
N LEU A 131 -0.16 11.18 11.26
CA LEU A 131 0.19 10.68 12.60
C LEU A 131 -0.76 11.25 13.67
N ASP A 132 -1.01 12.56 13.63
CA ASP A 132 -1.96 13.22 14.53
C ASP A 132 -3.39 12.72 14.33
N MET A 133 -3.83 12.58 13.08
CA MET A 133 -5.19 12.12 12.75
C MET A 133 -5.45 10.67 13.15
N THR A 134 -4.44 9.83 13.12
CA THR A 134 -4.54 8.40 13.46
C THR A 134 -4.37 8.14 14.94
N HIS A 135 -3.84 9.10 15.69
CA HIS A 135 -3.60 8.96 17.14
C HIS A 135 -4.86 8.51 17.89
N GLY A 136 -4.77 7.39 18.61
CA GLY A 136 -5.88 6.78 19.33
C GLY A 136 -6.99 6.13 18.48
N ASN A 137 -6.90 6.21 17.14
CA ASN A 137 -7.91 5.68 16.22
C ASN A 137 -7.44 4.52 15.35
N ALA A 138 -6.17 4.53 14.96
CA ALA A 138 -5.58 3.50 14.10
C ALA A 138 -4.09 3.34 14.40
N GLU A 139 -3.56 2.13 14.18
CA GLU A 139 -2.12 1.88 14.19
C GLU A 139 -1.53 2.39 12.87
N TYR A 140 -0.67 3.39 12.95
CA TYR A 140 -0.06 4.02 11.77
C TYR A 140 1.43 3.71 11.67
N PHE A 141 1.84 3.23 10.50
CA PHE A 141 3.24 2.92 10.17
C PHE A 141 3.68 3.70 8.93
N ARG A 142 4.83 4.35 9.00
CA ARG A 142 5.45 5.04 7.87
C ARG A 142 6.80 4.43 7.54
N LEU A 143 6.87 3.65 6.47
CA LEU A 143 8.11 3.06 5.97
C LEU A 143 8.71 3.99 4.91
N ASN A 144 9.89 4.55 5.16
CA ASN A 144 10.52 5.49 4.24
C ASN A 144 12.04 5.49 4.40
N VAL A 145 12.77 5.40 3.29
CA VAL A 145 14.23 5.45 3.30
C VAL A 145 14.69 6.86 3.67
N GLU A 146 15.46 7.00 4.73
CA GLU A 146 15.81 8.32 5.29
C GLU A 146 16.87 9.08 4.50
N HIS A 147 17.85 8.38 3.90
CA HIS A 147 19.03 9.02 3.33
C HIS A 147 19.38 8.51 1.93
N GLY A 148 19.80 9.46 1.08
CA GLY A 148 20.51 9.17 -0.16
C GLY A 148 19.65 8.98 -1.41
N ILE A 149 18.32 9.04 -1.32
CA ILE A 149 17.40 8.89 -2.45
C ILE A 149 16.79 10.22 -2.90
N GLY A 150 16.55 11.14 -1.97
CA GLY A 150 15.79 12.39 -2.21
C GLY A 150 16.40 13.38 -3.22
N LYS A 151 17.62 13.14 -3.72
CA LYS A 151 18.28 13.96 -4.76
C LYS A 151 18.16 13.38 -6.15
N MET A 152 17.57 12.21 -6.31
CA MET A 152 17.42 11.58 -7.62
C MET A 152 16.43 12.36 -8.47
N LYS A 153 16.82 12.58 -9.74
CA LYS A 153 15.94 13.19 -10.73
C LYS A 153 14.94 12.16 -11.25
N LEU A 154 13.73 12.60 -11.58
CA LEU A 154 12.70 11.74 -12.16
C LEU A 154 13.12 11.03 -13.44
N ASP A 155 14.05 11.61 -14.20
CA ASP A 155 14.57 11.06 -15.46
C ASP A 155 15.90 10.32 -15.33
N ALA A 156 16.37 10.06 -14.10
CA ALA A 156 17.66 9.40 -13.85
C ALA A 156 17.72 7.92 -14.27
N TRP A 157 16.61 7.36 -14.76
CA TRP A 157 16.49 5.96 -15.19
C TRP A 157 16.93 5.68 -16.64
N LYS A 158 17.30 6.70 -17.43
CA LYS A 158 17.62 6.56 -18.86
C LYS A 158 19.03 6.01 -19.09
N GLY A 159 19.13 4.99 -19.98
CA GLY A 159 20.39 4.42 -20.45
C GLY A 159 21.24 3.79 -19.33
N ARG A 160 22.57 3.95 -19.43
CA ARG A 160 23.54 3.43 -18.45
C ARG A 160 23.28 3.94 -17.03
N ARG A 161 22.83 5.20 -16.90
CA ARG A 161 22.48 5.81 -15.61
C ARG A 161 21.29 5.11 -14.94
N GLY A 162 20.41 4.48 -15.70
CA GLY A 162 19.27 3.74 -15.17
C GLY A 162 19.69 2.54 -14.34
N ILE A 163 20.71 1.81 -14.76
CA ILE A 163 21.26 0.67 -14.02
C ILE A 163 21.88 1.17 -12.70
N GLU A 164 22.74 2.18 -12.78
CA GLU A 164 23.38 2.79 -11.60
C GLU A 164 22.33 3.34 -10.60
N THR A 165 21.25 3.91 -11.11
CA THR A 165 20.13 4.43 -10.27
C THR A 165 19.40 3.28 -9.57
N LEU A 166 19.11 2.19 -10.28
CA LEU A 166 18.45 1.03 -9.69
C LEU A 166 19.32 0.35 -8.64
N ASP A 167 20.61 0.21 -8.90
CA ASP A 167 21.56 -0.37 -7.95
C ASP A 167 21.69 0.48 -6.69
N LEU A 168 21.72 1.82 -6.86
CA LEU A 168 21.73 2.74 -5.73
C LEU A 168 20.42 2.66 -4.93
N LEU A 169 19.26 2.60 -5.59
CA LEU A 169 17.96 2.43 -4.93
C LEU A 169 17.91 1.14 -4.12
N ARG A 170 18.34 0.03 -4.72
CA ARG A 170 18.43 -1.27 -4.03
C ARG A 170 19.33 -1.18 -2.81
N ALA A 171 20.58 -0.73 -2.99
CA ALA A 171 21.54 -0.63 -1.89
C ALA A 171 21.04 0.25 -0.73
N LYS A 172 20.35 1.36 -1.03
CA LYS A 172 19.77 2.23 0.00
C LYS A 172 18.56 1.60 0.68
N THR A 173 17.72 0.91 -0.07
CA THR A 173 16.55 0.20 0.47
C THR A 173 16.99 -0.98 1.33
N ASP A 174 17.94 -1.78 0.84
CA ASP A 174 18.50 -2.90 1.60
C ASP A 174 19.15 -2.42 2.91
N GLY A 175 19.92 -1.33 2.85
CA GLY A 175 20.49 -0.71 4.04
C GLY A 175 19.44 -0.25 5.05
N TYR A 176 18.33 0.32 4.57
CA TYR A 176 17.19 0.69 5.42
C TYR A 176 16.51 -0.53 6.04
N LEU A 177 16.24 -1.57 5.26
CA LEU A 177 15.61 -2.81 5.73
C LEU A 177 16.46 -3.58 6.74
N LEU A 178 17.77 -3.37 6.76
CA LEU A 178 18.68 -3.94 7.75
C LEU A 178 18.67 -3.20 9.09
N THR A 179 18.11 -1.98 9.16
CA THR A 179 18.03 -1.24 10.43
C THR A 179 17.07 -1.92 11.40
N GLU A 180 17.39 -1.87 12.69
CA GLU A 180 16.54 -2.45 13.73
C GLU A 180 15.17 -1.79 13.78
N GLN A 181 15.10 -0.48 13.58
CA GLN A 181 13.86 0.27 13.54
C GLN A 181 12.95 -0.21 12.40
N ALA A 182 13.45 -0.29 11.16
CA ALA A 182 12.65 -0.72 10.01
C ALA A 182 12.14 -2.16 10.20
N ARG A 183 13.00 -3.06 10.68
CA ARG A 183 12.61 -4.45 10.96
C ARG A 183 11.49 -4.54 11.99
N ARG A 184 11.58 -3.74 13.06
CA ARG A 184 10.54 -3.68 14.10
C ARG A 184 9.22 -3.15 13.52
N GLU A 185 9.25 -2.01 12.83
CA GLU A 185 8.07 -1.39 12.23
C GLU A 185 7.40 -2.31 11.20
N ILE A 186 8.18 -3.01 10.37
CA ILE A 186 7.67 -3.99 9.41
C ILE A 186 7.02 -5.17 10.14
N ALA A 187 7.68 -5.74 11.13
CA ALA A 187 7.16 -6.86 11.90
C ALA A 187 5.87 -6.50 12.64
N GLU A 188 5.81 -5.32 13.26
CA GLU A 188 4.62 -4.83 13.94
C GLU A 188 3.47 -4.56 12.96
N SER A 189 3.73 -3.88 11.85
CA SER A 189 2.72 -3.62 10.82
C SER A 189 2.16 -4.92 10.26
N ALA A 190 3.01 -5.90 9.95
CA ALA A 190 2.59 -7.22 9.48
C ALA A 190 1.74 -7.94 10.52
N ARG A 191 2.13 -7.92 11.79
CA ARG A 191 1.35 -8.52 12.89
C ARG A 191 -0.05 -7.89 13.00
N HIS A 192 -0.13 -6.56 12.95
CA HIS A 192 -1.43 -5.86 13.02
C HIS A 192 -2.31 -6.15 11.80
N LEU A 193 -1.74 -6.19 10.60
CA LEU A 193 -2.49 -6.55 9.38
C LEU A 193 -3.06 -7.96 9.46
N VAL A 194 -2.26 -8.93 9.95
CA VAL A 194 -2.71 -10.32 10.16
C VAL A 194 -3.83 -10.38 11.19
N LEU A 195 -3.70 -9.66 12.32
CA LEU A 195 -4.74 -9.62 13.35
C LEU A 195 -6.07 -9.05 12.81
N VAL A 196 -6.00 -7.92 12.10
CA VAL A 196 -7.20 -7.32 11.49
C VAL A 196 -7.84 -8.26 10.49
N ARG A 197 -7.03 -8.95 9.69
CA ARG A 197 -7.54 -9.92 8.71
C ARG A 197 -8.21 -11.10 9.40
N ARG A 198 -7.61 -11.66 10.42
CA ARG A 198 -8.19 -12.76 11.22
C ARG A 198 -9.51 -12.36 11.88
N LEU A 199 -9.59 -11.14 12.42
CA LEU A 199 -10.84 -10.61 13.00
C LEU A 199 -11.95 -10.45 11.96
N ARG A 200 -11.61 -10.06 10.73
CA ARG A 200 -12.58 -9.89 9.64
C ARG A 200 -13.06 -11.20 9.06
N SER A 201 -12.22 -12.22 9.01
CA SER A 201 -12.60 -13.52 8.44
C SER A 201 -13.54 -14.32 9.35
N GLY A 202 -13.86 -13.82 10.54
CA GLY A 202 -14.72 -14.53 11.48
C GLY A 202 -14.17 -15.92 11.77
N VAL A 203 -13.53 -16.13 12.90
CA VAL A 203 -12.82 -17.38 13.30
C VAL A 203 -13.70 -18.65 13.20
N ALA A 204 -14.99 -18.50 12.90
CA ALA A 204 -15.96 -19.59 12.85
C ALA A 204 -16.04 -20.31 11.50
N ASP A 205 -15.58 -19.69 10.40
CA ASP A 205 -15.68 -20.30 9.07
C ASP A 205 -14.32 -20.79 8.55
N LEU A 206 -14.14 -22.12 8.64
CA LEU A 206 -12.93 -22.80 8.20
C LEU A 206 -12.68 -22.66 6.68
N GLU A 207 -13.75 -22.45 5.88
CA GLU A 207 -13.64 -22.26 4.43
C GLU A 207 -13.08 -20.87 4.10
N GLU A 208 -13.49 -19.82 4.81
CA GLU A 208 -12.93 -18.47 4.64
C GLU A 208 -11.45 -18.41 5.08
N LEU A 209 -11.09 -19.11 6.17
CA LEU A 209 -9.71 -19.18 6.62
C LEU A 209 -8.82 -19.88 5.59
N ASP A 210 -9.30 -20.96 4.98
CA ASP A 210 -8.57 -21.68 3.93
C ASP A 210 -8.37 -20.84 2.67
N HIS A 211 -9.39 -20.08 2.25
CA HIS A 211 -9.26 -19.14 1.13
C HIS A 211 -8.23 -18.05 1.42
N TRP A 212 -8.23 -17.49 2.63
CA TRP A 212 -7.27 -16.48 3.04
C TRP A 212 -5.84 -17.02 3.13
N GLU A 213 -5.64 -18.19 3.69
CA GLU A 213 -4.33 -18.83 3.80
C GLU A 213 -3.73 -19.06 2.41
N ARG A 214 -4.50 -19.61 1.46
CA ARG A 214 -4.04 -19.83 0.08
C ARG A 214 -3.71 -18.54 -0.64
N TYR A 215 -4.57 -17.54 -0.52
CA TYR A 215 -4.42 -16.29 -1.25
C TYR A 215 -3.26 -15.43 -0.72
N CYS A 216 -3.10 -15.36 0.59
CA CYS A 216 -2.14 -14.44 1.20
C CYS A 216 -0.77 -15.06 1.50
N HIS A 217 -0.71 -16.38 1.69
CA HIS A 217 0.51 -17.05 2.13
C HIS A 217 0.99 -18.16 1.19
N GLY A 218 0.23 -18.47 0.15
CA GLY A 218 0.58 -19.59 -0.74
C GLY A 218 0.69 -20.90 0.04
N VAL A 219 -0.15 -21.09 1.07
CA VAL A 219 -0.09 -22.28 1.91
C VAL A 219 -0.42 -23.52 1.09
N GLU A 220 0.48 -24.46 1.12
CA GLU A 220 0.30 -25.81 0.58
C GLU A 220 0.23 -26.79 1.74
N TYR A 221 -0.38 -27.93 1.51
CA TYR A 221 -0.54 -28.98 2.51
C TYR A 221 0.12 -30.26 2.00
N ALA A 222 0.74 -31.00 2.91
CA ALA A 222 1.26 -32.33 2.65
C ALA A 222 0.70 -33.32 3.66
N CYS A 223 0.53 -34.56 3.26
CA CYS A 223 0.14 -35.61 4.20
C CYS A 223 1.22 -35.81 5.25
N SER A 224 0.82 -35.88 6.53
CA SER A 224 1.71 -36.04 7.69
C SER A 224 1.86 -37.48 8.15
N PHE A 225 1.31 -38.45 7.42
CA PHE A 225 1.49 -39.88 7.70
C PHE A 225 2.75 -40.37 6.99
N ASP A 226 3.67 -40.99 7.72
CA ASP A 226 4.95 -41.45 7.20
C ASP A 226 4.80 -42.58 6.17
N ASP A 227 3.77 -43.40 6.28
CA ASP A 227 3.48 -44.54 5.41
C ASP A 227 2.60 -44.17 4.23
N CYS A 228 2.34 -42.88 4.01
CA CYS A 228 1.50 -42.43 2.90
C CYS A 228 2.29 -42.43 1.57
N GLU A 229 1.79 -43.18 0.58
CA GLU A 229 2.37 -43.18 -0.78
C GLU A 229 2.41 -41.79 -1.41
N ASP A 230 1.47 -40.92 -1.03
CA ASP A 230 1.35 -39.53 -1.49
C ASP A 230 2.02 -38.52 -0.57
N SER A 231 2.94 -38.90 0.32
CA SER A 231 3.57 -38.02 1.31
C SER A 231 4.28 -36.80 0.70
N GLY A 232 4.79 -36.91 -0.53
CA GLY A 232 5.44 -35.81 -1.28
C GLY A 232 4.49 -34.95 -2.08
N ARG A 233 3.20 -35.30 -2.16
CA ARG A 233 2.22 -34.57 -2.94
C ARG A 233 1.77 -33.30 -2.23
N ARG A 234 1.59 -32.23 -3.02
CA ARG A 234 1.07 -30.96 -2.53
C ARG A 234 -0.44 -30.90 -2.72
N TYR A 235 -1.13 -30.57 -1.67
CA TYR A 235 -2.59 -30.52 -1.62
C TYR A 235 -3.08 -29.11 -1.32
N THR A 236 -4.31 -28.81 -1.74
CA THR A 236 -5.09 -27.78 -1.09
C THR A 236 -5.57 -28.32 0.27
N ARG A 237 -6.05 -27.45 1.17
CA ARG A 237 -6.64 -27.90 2.43
C ARG A 237 -7.81 -28.86 2.24
N GLN A 238 -8.68 -28.56 1.28
CA GLN A 238 -9.84 -29.41 0.96
C GLN A 238 -9.41 -30.77 0.42
N ASP A 239 -8.42 -30.79 -0.46
CA ASP A 239 -7.94 -32.04 -1.04
C ASP A 239 -7.21 -32.89 0.02
N LEU A 240 -6.41 -32.27 0.90
CA LEU A 240 -5.82 -33.02 2.02
C LEU A 240 -6.89 -33.50 2.99
N HIS A 241 -7.90 -32.70 3.30
CA HIS A 241 -9.02 -33.13 4.14
C HIS A 241 -9.75 -34.36 3.56
N ARG A 242 -9.98 -34.36 2.24
CA ARG A 242 -10.57 -35.50 1.53
C ARG A 242 -9.63 -36.72 1.60
N HIS A 243 -8.37 -36.53 1.28
CA HIS A 243 -7.34 -37.58 1.33
C HIS A 243 -7.22 -38.20 2.73
N LEU A 244 -7.22 -37.41 3.81
CA LEU A 244 -7.19 -37.92 5.18
C LEU A 244 -8.40 -38.80 5.51
N LYS A 245 -9.59 -38.48 5.00
CA LYS A 245 -10.79 -39.27 5.19
C LYS A 245 -10.79 -40.55 4.35
N GLU A 246 -10.45 -40.45 3.08
CA GLU A 246 -10.56 -41.55 2.13
C GLU A 246 -9.41 -42.54 2.22
N THR A 247 -8.18 -42.03 2.42
CA THR A 247 -6.97 -42.86 2.44
C THR A 247 -6.59 -43.32 3.84
N HIS A 248 -6.74 -42.42 4.85
CA HIS A 248 -6.33 -42.71 6.23
C HIS A 248 -7.51 -42.95 7.18
N SER A 249 -8.74 -42.97 6.68
CA SER A 249 -9.95 -43.23 7.47
C SER A 249 -10.10 -42.34 8.71
N CYS A 250 -9.53 -41.13 8.69
CA CYS A 250 -9.67 -40.17 9.78
C CYS A 250 -11.13 -39.74 9.92
N GLY A 251 -11.78 -40.12 11.00
CA GLY A 251 -13.21 -39.81 11.23
C GLY A 251 -13.46 -38.69 12.22
N ASP A 252 -12.54 -38.47 13.15
CA ASP A 252 -12.70 -37.43 14.14
C ASP A 252 -12.28 -36.04 13.60
N ARG A 253 -13.13 -35.04 13.87
CA ARG A 253 -12.93 -33.67 13.44
C ARG A 253 -11.66 -33.04 14.01
N ASN A 254 -11.35 -33.33 15.27
CA ASN A 254 -10.18 -32.78 15.96
C ASN A 254 -8.89 -33.43 15.43
N ASP A 255 -8.90 -34.71 15.14
CA ASP A 255 -7.77 -35.41 14.54
C ASP A 255 -7.48 -34.90 13.16
N ILE A 256 -8.50 -34.77 12.31
CA ILE A 256 -8.36 -34.15 10.97
C ILE A 256 -7.80 -32.72 11.06
N HIS A 257 -8.29 -31.89 11.98
CA HIS A 257 -7.80 -30.53 12.17
C HIS A 257 -6.31 -30.53 12.57
N THR A 258 -5.92 -31.37 13.51
CA THR A 258 -4.53 -31.52 13.95
C THR A 258 -3.62 -31.95 12.80
N LYS A 259 -4.07 -32.92 11.98
CA LYS A 259 -3.32 -33.38 10.81
C LYS A 259 -3.21 -32.33 9.71
N LEU A 260 -4.26 -31.55 9.48
CA LEU A 260 -4.22 -30.40 8.56
C LEU A 260 -3.20 -29.34 9.02
N GLU A 261 -3.22 -28.99 10.30
CA GLU A 261 -2.26 -28.00 10.85
C GLU A 261 -0.81 -28.50 10.78
N SER A 262 -0.56 -29.77 11.11
CA SER A 262 0.78 -30.36 11.00
C SER A 262 1.26 -30.51 9.54
N GLY A 263 0.33 -30.63 8.61
CA GLY A 263 0.61 -30.77 7.18
C GLY A 263 0.89 -29.44 6.46
N LYS A 264 0.71 -28.29 7.10
CA LYS A 264 0.95 -26.99 6.50
C LYS A 264 2.39 -26.81 6.05
N ARG A 265 2.56 -26.26 4.83
CA ARG A 265 3.85 -25.87 4.25
C ARG A 265 3.74 -24.44 3.70
N PHE A 266 4.78 -23.67 3.89
CA PHE A 266 4.84 -22.26 3.48
C PHE A 266 5.95 -22.07 2.44
N PRO A 267 5.72 -22.42 1.17
CA PRO A 267 6.78 -22.40 0.16
C PRO A 267 7.39 -21.02 -0.07
N LEU A 268 6.68 -19.95 0.29
CA LEU A 268 7.22 -18.58 0.17
C LEU A 268 8.23 -18.21 1.26
N HIS A 269 8.33 -18.95 2.36
CA HIS A 269 9.36 -18.71 3.39
C HIS A 269 10.76 -19.12 2.93
N ASP A 270 10.89 -19.99 1.95
CA ASP A 270 12.18 -20.39 1.40
C ASP A 270 12.85 -19.30 0.55
N PHE A 271 12.11 -18.26 0.14
CA PHE A 271 12.63 -17.11 -0.60
C PHE A 271 13.19 -15.98 0.26
N ALA A 272 12.93 -15.99 1.57
CA ALA A 272 13.36 -14.92 2.49
C ALA A 272 14.79 -15.12 3.04
N VAL A 273 15.50 -16.18 2.63
CA VAL A 273 16.83 -16.56 3.16
C VAL A 273 17.88 -16.71 2.05
N ARG A 274 17.64 -16.12 0.85
CA ARG A 274 18.68 -16.05 -0.17
C ARG A 274 19.07 -14.64 -0.53
#